data_1a54790b67ce5e9a7ecc6c7b32d195d3
#
_entry.id   1a54790b67ce5e9a7ecc6c7b32d195d3
#
_cell.length_a   1.000
_cell.length_b   1.000
_cell.length_c   1.000
_cell.angle_alpha   90.00
_cell.angle_beta   90.00
_cell.angle_gamma   90.00
#
_symmetry.space_group_name_H-M   'P 1'
#
loop_
_entity.id
_entity.type
_entity.pdbx_description
1 polymer ?
#
loop_
_entity_poly.entity_id
_entity_poly.type
_entity_poly.pdbx_seq_one_letter_code
_entity_poly.pdbx_strand_id
1 'polypeptide(L)'
;MCIRDRKKGYRNKITDVKGVRVGHKTIAADNVQTGVTVILPTEGDIFREKLTASCHVINGFGKTGGLIQLEELGVLESPIALTNTLCVGTVQQALVRYMLQDHPEIGTTSGTVNVVVGECNDGYLNDIRACSIQESNVYEAIADAGKDFALGAVGAGRGMSCFEMKGGIGSASRVLELNGEEYTVGLLVLSNFGLKNDYIKENVSFHDSVKEQVEQGSIIIILATDIPMSDRQLKRVCKRMPVALARLGSHLGNGSGDIAIAFSTANKIPHSADCSFISQTILHEQQIDKVFRAGIEACEEAIQSSLDAAETVVGREGHCRYSLKDTVAKMKKG
;
A
#
# COMPACT_ATOMS: atom_id res chain seq x y z
N MET A 1 -12.88 3.13 -27.40
CA MET A 1 -11.87 3.48 -26.39
C MET A 1 -12.24 2.70 -25.13
N CYS A 2 -11.45 1.68 -24.81
CA CYS A 2 -11.71 0.86 -23.63
C CYS A 2 -11.58 1.73 -22.37
N ILE A 3 -12.48 1.59 -21.42
CA ILE A 3 -12.52 2.43 -20.19
C ILE A 3 -11.26 2.21 -19.31
N ARG A 4 -10.45 1.19 -19.63
CA ARG A 4 -9.22 0.81 -18.92
C ARG A 4 -7.93 1.43 -19.48
N ASP A 5 -8.00 2.32 -20.49
CA ASP A 5 -6.82 2.83 -21.23
C ASP A 5 -6.43 4.26 -20.86
N ARG A 6 -6.57 4.67 -19.56
CA ARG A 6 -6.06 5.97 -19.17
C ARG A 6 -4.54 6.00 -19.26
N LYS A 7 -4.01 7.18 -19.65
CA LYS A 7 -2.58 7.44 -19.71
C LYS A 7 -1.92 7.02 -18.40
N LYS A 8 -0.92 6.16 -18.48
CA LYS A 8 -0.07 5.77 -17.35
C LYS A 8 0.97 6.86 -17.10
N GLY A 9 1.41 7.01 -15.87
CA GLY A 9 2.58 7.82 -15.55
C GLY A 9 3.86 7.20 -16.12
N TYR A 10 4.94 7.94 -16.07
CA TYR A 10 6.21 7.57 -16.72
C TYR A 10 6.79 6.22 -16.24
N ARG A 11 6.75 5.97 -14.92
CA ARG A 11 7.20 4.71 -14.31
C ARG A 11 6.06 3.71 -14.11
N ASN A 12 4.83 4.17 -14.26
CA ASN A 12 3.63 3.44 -13.87
C ASN A 12 3.72 2.92 -12.42
N LYS A 13 4.18 3.77 -11.51
CA LYS A 13 4.37 3.51 -10.08
C LYS A 13 3.81 4.66 -9.23
N ILE A 14 3.60 4.41 -7.93
CA ILE A 14 3.17 5.45 -6.98
C ILE A 14 4.13 6.65 -6.97
N THR A 15 5.39 6.42 -7.29
CA THR A 15 6.46 7.42 -7.34
C THR A 15 6.38 8.35 -8.57
N ASP A 16 5.42 8.18 -9.45
CA ASP A 16 5.08 9.19 -10.46
C ASP A 16 4.41 10.41 -9.83
N VAL A 17 3.84 10.28 -8.64
CA VAL A 17 3.42 11.42 -7.82
C VAL A 17 4.65 12.12 -7.26
N LYS A 18 4.79 13.41 -7.57
CA LYS A 18 5.97 14.20 -7.22
C LYS A 18 6.25 14.19 -5.71
N GLY A 19 7.51 13.91 -5.35
CA GLY A 19 7.99 13.87 -3.98
C GLY A 19 7.87 12.50 -3.31
N VAL A 20 7.07 11.59 -3.86
CA VAL A 20 6.91 10.24 -3.29
C VAL A 20 8.11 9.35 -3.63
N ARG A 21 8.64 8.64 -2.64
CA ARG A 21 9.72 7.64 -2.77
C ARG A 21 9.35 6.39 -2.00
N VAL A 22 9.87 5.24 -2.45
CA VAL A 22 9.62 3.93 -1.82
C VAL A 22 10.93 3.19 -1.68
N GLY A 23 11.14 2.55 -0.53
CA GLY A 23 12.29 1.70 -0.28
C GLY A 23 11.93 0.43 0.45
N HIS A 24 12.82 -0.55 0.37
CA HIS A 24 12.62 -1.89 0.89
C HIS A 24 13.80 -2.39 1.71
N LYS A 25 13.49 -3.16 2.74
CA LYS A 25 14.42 -4.10 3.35
C LYS A 25 13.80 -5.48 3.32
N THR A 26 14.38 -6.36 2.52
CA THR A 26 13.96 -7.77 2.43
C THR A 26 14.82 -8.62 3.37
N ILE A 27 14.19 -9.54 4.10
CA ILE A 27 14.82 -10.58 4.90
C ILE A 27 14.38 -11.92 4.29
N ALA A 28 15.34 -12.63 3.70
CA ALA A 28 15.12 -13.88 2.99
C ALA A 28 16.21 -14.89 3.40
N ALA A 29 15.94 -15.66 4.44
CA ALA A 29 16.85 -16.67 4.97
C ALA A 29 16.03 -17.86 5.52
N ASP A 30 16.20 -19.03 4.93
CA ASP A 30 15.55 -20.27 5.35
C ASP A 30 14.04 -20.10 5.63
N ASN A 31 13.64 -20.29 6.90
CA ASN A 31 12.25 -20.16 7.34
C ASN A 31 11.78 -18.71 7.49
N VAL A 32 12.65 -17.71 7.33
CA VAL A 32 12.32 -16.29 7.45
C VAL A 32 12.18 -15.67 6.06
N GLN A 33 10.96 -15.34 5.68
CA GLN A 33 10.60 -14.73 4.40
C GLN A 33 9.71 -13.52 4.66
N THR A 34 10.31 -12.38 4.99
CA THR A 34 9.61 -11.18 5.45
C THR A 34 10.37 -9.90 5.05
N GLY A 35 9.95 -8.76 5.53
CA GLY A 35 10.65 -7.49 5.32
C GLY A 35 9.83 -6.27 5.68
N VAL A 36 10.38 -5.11 5.35
CA VAL A 36 9.77 -3.80 5.53
C VAL A 36 9.77 -3.06 4.21
N THR A 37 8.66 -2.37 3.91
CA THR A 37 8.55 -1.39 2.81
C THR A 37 8.19 -0.06 3.41
N VAL A 38 8.90 1.01 3.05
CA VAL A 38 8.61 2.36 3.52
C VAL A 38 8.25 3.26 2.35
N ILE A 39 7.19 4.03 2.51
CA ILE A 39 6.76 5.09 1.60
C ILE A 39 7.09 6.43 2.27
N LEU A 40 7.93 7.23 1.61
CA LEU A 40 8.20 8.62 1.99
C LEU A 40 7.26 9.50 1.16
N PRO A 41 6.26 10.16 1.78
CA PRO A 41 5.19 10.85 1.04
C PRO A 41 5.61 12.17 0.42
N THR A 42 6.70 12.76 0.88
CA THR A 42 7.21 14.07 0.43
C THR A 42 8.73 14.12 0.56
N GLU A 43 9.38 15.02 -0.19
CA GLU A 43 10.80 15.37 -0.02
C GLU A 43 11.00 16.40 1.11
N GLY A 44 9.93 17.09 1.54
CA GLY A 44 9.94 18.06 2.63
C GLY A 44 9.78 17.44 4.01
N ASP A 45 9.74 18.29 5.02
CA ASP A 45 9.51 17.93 6.42
C ASP A 45 8.02 17.65 6.66
N ILE A 46 7.67 16.38 6.67
CA ILE A 46 6.26 15.95 6.78
C ILE A 46 5.64 16.24 8.15
N PHE A 47 6.45 16.38 9.21
CA PHE A 47 5.93 16.73 10.54
C PHE A 47 5.54 18.20 10.61
N ARG A 48 6.38 19.09 10.07
CA ARG A 48 6.14 20.53 10.06
C ARG A 48 5.18 20.98 8.97
N GLU A 49 5.15 20.25 7.84
CA GLU A 49 4.24 20.47 6.70
C GLU A 49 3.47 19.19 6.40
N LYS A 50 2.43 18.94 7.18
CA LYS A 50 1.60 17.74 7.06
C LYS A 50 0.87 17.68 5.72
N LEU A 51 0.53 16.48 5.30
CA LEU A 51 -0.26 16.26 4.08
C LEU A 51 -1.72 15.99 4.43
N THR A 52 -2.65 16.47 3.58
CA THR A 52 -4.04 16.03 3.65
C THR A 52 -4.11 14.54 3.37
N ALA A 53 -4.75 13.78 4.26
CA ALA A 53 -4.84 12.34 4.16
C ALA A 53 -6.18 11.81 4.68
N SER A 54 -6.49 10.58 4.38
CA SER A 54 -7.61 9.85 4.95
C SER A 54 -7.41 8.35 4.81
N CYS A 55 -8.28 7.58 5.48
CA CYS A 55 -8.28 6.13 5.35
C CYS A 55 -9.71 5.56 5.30
N HIS A 56 -9.80 4.30 4.92
CA HIS A 56 -11.05 3.53 4.99
C HIS A 56 -10.73 2.07 5.32
N VAL A 57 -11.31 1.58 6.40
CA VAL A 57 -11.30 0.15 6.74
C VAL A 57 -12.38 -0.52 5.91
N ILE A 58 -11.97 -1.35 4.95
CA ILE A 58 -12.86 -2.13 4.09
C ILE A 58 -13.31 -3.37 4.83
N ASN A 59 -12.34 -4.08 5.44
CA ASN A 59 -12.57 -5.24 6.29
C ASN A 59 -11.58 -5.23 7.47
N GLY A 60 -12.06 -5.45 8.68
CA GLY A 60 -11.41 -5.06 9.92
C GLY A 60 -10.52 -6.10 10.60
N PHE A 61 -10.19 -7.24 9.97
CA PHE A 61 -9.33 -8.25 10.60
C PHE A 61 -7.83 -7.86 10.59
N GLY A 62 -7.49 -6.60 10.26
CA GLY A 62 -6.15 -6.03 10.26
C GLY A 62 -5.73 -5.43 11.59
N LYS A 63 -4.41 -5.25 11.78
CA LYS A 63 -3.75 -4.67 12.96
C LYS A 63 -2.98 -3.40 12.60
N THR A 64 -3.31 -2.77 11.48
CA THR A 64 -2.73 -1.52 11.01
C THR A 64 -2.84 -0.43 12.10
N GLY A 65 -1.74 0.25 12.37
CA GLY A 65 -1.67 1.32 13.35
C GLY A 65 -1.64 2.71 12.73
N GLY A 66 -2.03 3.74 13.51
CA GLY A 66 -1.98 5.14 13.09
C GLY A 66 -3.22 5.65 12.35
N LEU A 67 -4.29 4.85 12.22
CA LEU A 67 -5.48 5.22 11.44
C LEU A 67 -6.35 6.27 12.12
N ILE A 68 -6.35 6.37 13.44
CA ILE A 68 -7.24 7.25 14.21
C ILE A 68 -7.05 8.71 13.79
N GLN A 69 -5.81 9.18 13.70
CA GLN A 69 -5.51 10.56 13.29
C GLN A 69 -5.83 10.81 11.82
N LEU A 70 -5.58 9.83 10.94
CA LEU A 70 -5.97 9.91 9.53
C LEU A 70 -7.48 10.05 9.36
N GLU A 71 -8.25 9.32 10.18
CA GLU A 71 -9.72 9.31 10.13
C GLU A 71 -10.32 10.60 10.71
N GLU A 72 -9.81 11.06 11.85
CA GLU A 72 -10.42 12.14 12.64
C GLU A 72 -9.87 13.53 12.26
N LEU A 73 -8.55 13.64 12.03
CA LEU A 73 -7.91 14.91 11.73
C LEU A 73 -7.62 15.13 10.24
N GLY A 74 -7.71 14.08 9.43
CA GLY A 74 -7.49 14.18 7.98
C GLY A 74 -6.06 14.53 7.58
N VAL A 75 -5.05 14.22 8.42
CA VAL A 75 -3.65 14.58 8.17
C VAL A 75 -2.69 13.41 8.34
N LEU A 76 -1.64 13.40 7.52
CA LEU A 76 -0.48 12.51 7.58
C LEU A 76 0.76 13.34 7.96
N GLU A 77 1.47 12.91 9.01
CA GLU A 77 2.62 13.62 9.57
C GLU A 77 3.88 12.76 9.72
N SER A 78 3.89 11.57 9.12
CA SER A 78 5.01 10.61 9.18
C SER A 78 5.17 9.86 7.86
N PRO A 79 6.30 9.17 7.63
CA PRO A 79 6.36 8.10 6.65
C PRO A 79 5.30 7.03 6.92
N ILE A 80 4.94 6.26 5.87
CA ILE A 80 4.09 5.07 5.99
C ILE A 80 4.99 3.85 5.84
N ALA A 81 4.93 2.91 6.78
CA ALA A 81 5.62 1.63 6.67
C ALA A 81 4.64 0.46 6.50
N LEU A 82 5.09 -0.57 5.80
CA LEU A 82 4.39 -1.85 5.63
C LEU A 82 5.28 -2.98 6.15
N THR A 83 4.67 -3.95 6.83
CA THR A 83 5.39 -5.10 7.41
C THR A 83 4.45 -6.30 7.61
N ASN A 84 4.89 -7.32 8.36
CA ASN A 84 4.02 -8.41 8.78
C ASN A 84 3.26 -8.10 10.08
N THR A 85 2.20 -8.85 10.32
CA THR A 85 1.24 -8.61 11.41
C THR A 85 1.89 -8.54 12.80
N LEU A 86 2.82 -9.46 13.14
CA LEU A 86 3.38 -9.51 14.49
C LEU A 86 4.48 -8.47 14.75
N CYS A 87 5.01 -7.84 13.69
CA CYS A 87 6.07 -6.83 13.80
C CYS A 87 5.59 -5.38 13.74
N VAL A 88 4.27 -5.13 13.69
CA VAL A 88 3.69 -3.77 13.64
C VAL A 88 4.24 -2.90 14.77
N GLY A 89 4.27 -3.38 16.00
CA GLY A 89 4.76 -2.61 17.16
C GLY A 89 6.24 -2.23 17.05
N THR A 90 7.10 -3.14 16.57
CA THR A 90 8.52 -2.85 16.33
C THR A 90 8.71 -1.78 15.26
N VAL A 91 7.96 -1.87 14.16
CA VAL A 91 8.05 -0.91 13.06
C VAL A 91 7.49 0.45 13.47
N GLN A 92 6.39 0.49 14.26
CA GLN A 92 5.87 1.73 14.84
C GLN A 92 6.91 2.40 15.73
N GLN A 93 7.55 1.66 16.64
CA GLN A 93 8.57 2.20 17.52
C GLN A 93 9.77 2.75 16.73
N ALA A 94 10.19 2.06 15.68
CA ALA A 94 11.27 2.52 14.81
C ALA A 94 10.92 3.83 14.10
N LEU A 95 9.69 3.96 13.55
CA LEU A 95 9.24 5.20 12.93
C LEU A 95 9.14 6.35 13.93
N VAL A 96 8.66 6.10 15.16
CA VAL A 96 8.65 7.12 16.23
C VAL A 96 10.07 7.60 16.49
N ARG A 97 11.04 6.70 16.69
CA ARG A 97 12.44 7.06 16.91
C ARG A 97 13.06 7.81 15.72
N TYR A 98 12.72 7.41 14.50
CA TYR A 98 13.13 8.12 13.29
C TYR A 98 12.64 9.58 13.30
N MET A 99 11.36 9.80 13.61
CA MET A 99 10.79 11.15 13.68
C MET A 99 11.44 12.00 14.78
N LEU A 100 11.75 11.40 15.92
CA LEU A 100 12.38 12.12 17.06
C LEU A 100 13.82 12.58 16.76
N GLN A 101 14.52 12.00 15.76
CA GLN A 101 15.90 12.39 15.45
C GLN A 101 15.99 13.84 14.97
N ASP A 102 15.03 14.27 14.14
CA ASP A 102 15.05 15.59 13.49
C ASP A 102 14.02 16.57 14.11
N HIS A 103 13.22 16.11 15.08
CA HIS A 103 12.12 16.88 15.69
C HIS A 103 12.20 16.86 17.21
N PRO A 104 13.13 17.63 17.83
CA PRO A 104 13.27 17.68 19.30
C PRO A 104 12.05 18.28 20.01
N GLU A 105 11.17 18.98 19.29
CA GLU A 105 9.92 19.53 19.80
C GLU A 105 8.87 18.45 20.12
N ILE A 106 8.93 17.26 19.48
CA ILE A 106 7.96 16.18 19.70
C ILE A 106 8.04 15.68 21.14
N GLY A 107 6.92 15.75 21.85
CA GLY A 107 6.81 15.32 23.25
C GLY A 107 7.48 16.24 24.25
N THR A 108 7.94 17.42 23.84
CA THR A 108 8.54 18.45 24.71
C THR A 108 7.77 19.77 24.64
N THR A 109 7.83 20.48 23.52
CA THR A 109 7.15 21.75 23.30
C THR A 109 5.95 21.62 22.36
N SER A 110 5.83 20.52 21.66
CA SER A 110 4.65 20.15 20.88
C SER A 110 4.03 18.85 21.39
N GLY A 111 2.91 18.42 20.79
CA GLY A 111 2.32 17.09 21.02
C GLY A 111 3.24 15.95 20.58
N THR A 112 2.73 14.73 20.59
CA THR A 112 3.44 13.54 20.09
C THR A 112 3.27 13.38 18.57
N VAL A 113 3.82 12.31 17.99
CA VAL A 113 3.71 12.01 16.56
C VAL A 113 2.86 10.76 16.33
N ASN A 114 2.01 10.82 15.31
CA ASN A 114 1.25 9.67 14.84
C ASN A 114 1.95 9.02 13.63
N VAL A 115 2.51 7.84 13.84
CA VAL A 115 3.13 7.06 12.77
C VAL A 115 2.15 6.03 12.21
N VAL A 116 2.25 5.76 10.90
CA VAL A 116 1.32 4.87 10.18
C VAL A 116 2.05 3.60 9.74
N VAL A 117 1.55 2.44 10.20
CA VAL A 117 2.11 1.14 9.85
C VAL A 117 1.00 0.19 9.39
N GLY A 118 1.02 -0.20 8.11
CA GLY A 118 0.15 -1.23 7.54
C GLY A 118 0.76 -2.62 7.63
N GLU A 119 -0.09 -3.66 7.60
CA GLU A 119 0.40 -5.04 7.72
C GLU A 119 -0.45 -6.04 6.94
N CYS A 120 0.20 -7.14 6.54
CA CYS A 120 -0.46 -8.36 6.13
C CYS A 120 0.24 -9.58 6.77
N ASN A 121 -0.51 -10.67 6.93
CA ASN A 121 0.00 -11.88 7.56
C ASN A 121 0.80 -12.73 6.56
N ASP A 122 2.12 -12.77 6.70
CA ASP A 122 3.05 -13.56 5.86
C ASP A 122 3.31 -14.98 6.39
N GLY A 123 2.61 -15.41 7.44
CA GLY A 123 2.88 -16.64 8.19
C GLY A 123 2.78 -17.95 7.40
N TYR A 124 2.33 -17.94 6.16
CA TYR A 124 2.38 -19.14 5.31
C TYR A 124 3.83 -19.44 4.85
N LEU A 125 4.57 -18.43 4.40
CA LEU A 125 5.95 -18.56 3.93
C LEU A 125 6.99 -18.20 4.99
N ASN A 126 6.61 -17.37 5.97
CA ASN A 126 7.48 -16.83 6.99
C ASN A 126 7.23 -17.49 8.35
N ASP A 127 8.28 -17.79 9.11
CA ASP A 127 8.12 -18.02 10.55
C ASP A 127 7.80 -16.67 11.24
N ILE A 128 6.53 -16.30 11.19
CA ILE A 128 6.04 -15.02 11.71
C ILE A 128 6.26 -14.90 13.24
N ARG A 129 6.32 -16.02 13.96
CA ARG A 129 6.55 -16.05 15.43
C ARG A 129 7.97 -15.69 15.81
N ALA A 130 8.92 -15.81 14.89
CA ALA A 130 10.31 -15.39 15.12
C ALA A 130 10.44 -13.87 15.30
N CYS A 131 9.43 -13.09 14.90
CA CYS A 131 9.44 -11.61 14.99
C CYS A 131 10.75 -11.01 14.49
N SER A 132 11.22 -11.46 13.32
CA SER A 132 12.58 -11.22 12.82
C SER A 132 12.86 -9.77 12.38
N ILE A 133 11.83 -8.92 12.30
CA ILE A 133 11.99 -7.50 11.95
C ILE A 133 12.58 -6.74 13.15
N GLN A 134 13.64 -5.98 12.88
CA GLN A 134 14.31 -5.09 13.83
C GLN A 134 14.16 -3.64 13.40
N GLU A 135 14.37 -2.68 14.32
CA GLU A 135 14.31 -1.25 14.02
C GLU A 135 15.27 -0.83 12.90
N SER A 136 16.49 -1.42 12.87
CA SER A 136 17.48 -1.18 11.81
C SER A 136 16.94 -1.47 10.41
N ASN A 137 16.06 -2.48 10.28
CA ASN A 137 15.48 -2.82 8.98
C ASN A 137 14.54 -1.71 8.45
N VAL A 138 13.90 -0.97 9.35
CA VAL A 138 13.10 0.21 8.97
C VAL A 138 14.00 1.32 8.46
N TYR A 139 15.12 1.60 9.16
CA TYR A 139 16.06 2.62 8.74
C TYR A 139 16.74 2.27 7.43
N GLU A 140 17.08 0.99 7.21
CA GLU A 140 17.60 0.50 5.93
C GLU A 140 16.58 0.69 4.79
N ALA A 141 15.29 0.41 5.03
CA ALA A 141 14.24 0.64 4.05
C ALA A 141 14.03 2.15 3.74
N ILE A 142 14.17 3.02 4.75
CA ILE A 142 14.14 4.47 4.56
C ILE A 142 15.33 4.94 3.71
N ALA A 143 16.51 4.43 4.00
CA ALA A 143 17.75 4.78 3.26
C ALA A 143 17.72 4.29 1.79
N ASP A 144 17.04 3.16 1.52
CA ASP A 144 16.85 2.60 0.17
C ASP A 144 15.81 3.39 -0.66
N ALA A 145 15.05 4.31 -0.04
CA ALA A 145 13.90 4.94 -0.69
C ALA A 145 14.28 5.80 -1.90
N GLY A 146 13.77 5.40 -3.07
CA GLY A 146 13.98 6.03 -4.36
C GLY A 146 12.71 6.15 -5.20
N LYS A 147 12.86 6.78 -6.39
CA LYS A 147 11.77 6.87 -7.38
C LYS A 147 11.58 5.55 -8.14
N ASP A 148 12.65 4.80 -8.32
CA ASP A 148 12.60 3.43 -8.83
C ASP A 148 12.75 2.45 -7.66
N PHE A 149 11.84 1.48 -7.59
CA PHE A 149 11.83 0.44 -6.57
C PHE A 149 11.33 -0.88 -7.17
N ALA A 150 11.71 -2.00 -6.57
CA ALA A 150 11.32 -3.32 -7.02
C ALA A 150 9.85 -3.63 -6.65
N LEU A 151 9.23 -4.53 -7.43
CA LEU A 151 7.88 -5.05 -7.19
C LEU A 151 7.93 -6.56 -6.90
N GLY A 152 6.83 -7.14 -6.45
CA GLY A 152 6.67 -8.56 -6.20
C GLY A 152 7.18 -8.98 -4.82
N ALA A 153 8.05 -9.98 -4.78
CA ALA A 153 8.52 -10.65 -3.56
C ALA A 153 9.65 -9.89 -2.84
N VAL A 154 9.46 -8.61 -2.56
CA VAL A 154 10.45 -7.70 -1.95
C VAL A 154 9.90 -6.97 -0.74
N GLY A 155 10.76 -6.56 0.19
CA GLY A 155 10.36 -5.83 1.39
C GLY A 155 9.25 -6.57 2.15
N ALA A 156 8.23 -5.84 2.58
CA ALA A 156 7.04 -6.39 3.22
C ALA A 156 6.33 -7.44 2.35
N GLY A 157 6.50 -7.39 1.02
CA GLY A 157 5.90 -8.34 0.08
C GLY A 157 6.56 -9.72 0.03
N ARG A 158 7.72 -9.92 0.67
CA ARG A 158 8.51 -11.16 0.55
C ARG A 158 7.71 -12.42 0.90
N GLY A 159 6.99 -12.44 2.01
CA GLY A 159 6.22 -13.61 2.48
C GLY A 159 4.76 -13.65 2.03
N MET A 160 4.27 -12.68 1.24
CA MET A 160 2.86 -12.51 0.92
C MET A 160 2.36 -13.45 -0.17
N SER A 161 1.09 -13.82 -0.08
CA SER A 161 0.39 -14.70 -1.02
C SER A 161 -0.84 -13.99 -1.58
N CYS A 162 -0.97 -13.90 -2.91
CA CYS A 162 -2.16 -13.32 -3.53
C CYS A 162 -2.79 -14.35 -4.47
N PHE A 163 -4.08 -14.60 -4.30
CA PHE A 163 -4.80 -15.69 -4.97
C PHE A 163 -4.06 -17.03 -4.87
N GLU A 164 -3.57 -17.35 -3.65
CA GLU A 164 -2.76 -18.55 -3.36
C GLU A 164 -1.49 -18.71 -4.23
N MET A 165 -1.17 -17.72 -5.04
CA MET A 165 0.09 -17.56 -5.76
C MET A 165 1.02 -16.62 -4.99
N LYS A 166 2.25 -16.45 -5.45
CA LYS A 166 3.16 -15.47 -4.86
C LYS A 166 2.69 -14.06 -5.20
N GLY A 167 2.32 -13.30 -4.17
CA GLY A 167 1.96 -11.89 -4.24
C GLY A 167 3.08 -10.97 -3.74
N GLY A 168 2.72 -9.83 -3.16
CA GLY A 168 3.66 -8.90 -2.55
C GLY A 168 3.42 -7.44 -2.91
N ILE A 169 4.49 -6.71 -3.20
CA ILE A 169 4.42 -5.29 -3.55
C ILE A 169 4.01 -5.12 -5.01
N GLY A 170 2.96 -4.34 -5.23
CA GLY A 170 2.55 -3.92 -6.57
C GLY A 170 2.36 -2.42 -6.65
N SER A 171 2.45 -1.87 -7.85
CA SER A 171 2.27 -0.43 -8.03
C SER A 171 1.81 -0.11 -9.45
N ALA A 172 1.03 0.97 -9.59
CA ALA A 172 0.61 1.53 -10.87
C ALA A 172 0.25 3.02 -10.70
N SER A 173 0.14 3.74 -11.82
CA SER A 173 -0.29 5.14 -11.81
C SER A 173 -1.16 5.48 -13.01
N ARG A 174 -1.93 6.57 -12.89
CA ARG A 174 -2.74 7.16 -13.95
C ARG A 174 -2.55 8.67 -13.97
N VAL A 175 -2.49 9.22 -15.17
CA VAL A 175 -2.45 10.66 -15.40
C VAL A 175 -3.83 11.15 -15.80
N LEU A 176 -4.28 12.23 -15.20
CA LEU A 176 -5.54 12.91 -15.45
C LEU A 176 -5.26 14.33 -15.89
N GLU A 177 -6.01 14.80 -16.89
CA GLU A 177 -6.03 16.21 -17.26
C GLU A 177 -7.19 16.93 -16.56
N LEU A 178 -6.84 17.98 -15.81
CA LEU A 178 -7.77 18.87 -15.10
C LEU A 178 -7.38 20.32 -15.40
N ASN A 179 -8.28 21.08 -15.98
CA ASN A 179 -8.04 22.49 -16.37
C ASN A 179 -6.82 22.71 -17.28
N GLY A 180 -6.49 21.72 -18.13
CA GLY A 180 -5.32 21.80 -19.04
C GLY A 180 -3.98 21.44 -18.40
N GLU A 181 -3.97 21.01 -17.14
CA GLU A 181 -2.79 20.54 -16.43
C GLU A 181 -2.87 19.04 -16.14
N GLU A 182 -1.72 18.36 -16.14
CA GLU A 182 -1.61 16.93 -15.83
C GLU A 182 -1.43 16.72 -14.33
N TYR A 183 -2.23 15.83 -13.79
CA TYR A 183 -2.17 15.36 -12.40
C TYR A 183 -2.04 13.84 -12.35
N THR A 184 -1.41 13.33 -11.31
CA THR A 184 -1.14 11.91 -11.14
C THR A 184 -1.91 11.31 -9.98
N VAL A 185 -2.47 10.12 -10.20
CA VAL A 185 -2.97 9.22 -9.17
C VAL A 185 -2.09 7.98 -9.18
N GLY A 186 -1.30 7.77 -8.13
CA GLY A 186 -0.39 6.65 -7.98
C GLY A 186 -0.84 5.72 -6.85
N LEU A 187 -0.67 4.41 -7.05
CA LEU A 187 -0.99 3.39 -6.05
C LEU A 187 0.17 2.46 -5.80
N LEU A 188 0.29 2.04 -4.53
CA LEU A 188 1.09 0.91 -4.08
C LEU A 188 0.20 -0.02 -3.27
N VAL A 189 0.33 -1.32 -3.49
CA VAL A 189 -0.37 -2.34 -2.71
C VAL A 189 0.60 -3.31 -2.06
N LEU A 190 0.25 -3.80 -0.87
CA LEU A 190 0.77 -5.00 -0.27
C LEU A 190 -0.31 -6.07 -0.39
N SER A 191 -0.22 -6.93 -1.41
CA SER A 191 -1.27 -7.90 -1.75
C SER A 191 -1.04 -9.26 -1.09
N ASN A 192 -2.00 -9.70 -0.29
CA ASN A 192 -1.96 -10.97 0.44
C ASN A 192 -3.37 -11.52 0.63
N PHE A 193 -4.15 -11.68 -0.43
CA PHE A 193 -5.57 -12.05 -0.37
C PHE A 193 -5.99 -12.95 -1.53
N GLY A 194 -7.21 -13.48 -1.46
CA GLY A 194 -7.90 -14.16 -2.55
C GLY A 194 -7.65 -15.66 -2.64
N LEU A 195 -8.63 -16.38 -3.16
CA LEU A 195 -8.54 -17.80 -3.50
C LEU A 195 -8.20 -17.96 -4.98
N LYS A 196 -7.39 -18.97 -5.32
CA LYS A 196 -6.90 -19.19 -6.67
C LYS A 196 -8.02 -19.38 -7.70
N ASN A 197 -9.08 -20.11 -7.31
CA ASN A 197 -10.21 -20.38 -8.19
C ASN A 197 -11.08 -19.15 -8.48
N ASP A 198 -11.00 -18.12 -7.62
CA ASP A 198 -11.76 -16.88 -7.79
C ASP A 198 -11.01 -15.88 -8.70
N TYR A 199 -9.73 -16.12 -8.98
CA TYR A 199 -8.91 -15.19 -9.76
C TYR A 199 -9.43 -15.00 -11.18
N ILE A 200 -9.73 -13.75 -11.52
CA ILE A 200 -10.24 -13.34 -12.83
C ILE A 200 -9.16 -12.60 -13.61
N LYS A 201 -8.65 -13.23 -14.66
CA LYS A 201 -7.76 -12.61 -15.66
C LYS A 201 -8.06 -13.20 -17.04
N GLU A 202 -7.98 -12.38 -18.09
CA GLU A 202 -8.12 -12.85 -19.48
C GLU A 202 -7.18 -14.03 -19.76
N ASN A 203 -7.73 -15.12 -20.31
CA ASN A 203 -7.01 -16.33 -20.68
C ASN A 203 -6.36 -17.11 -19.51
N VAL A 204 -6.70 -16.82 -18.27
CA VAL A 204 -6.29 -17.60 -17.10
C VAL A 204 -7.54 -17.96 -16.29
N SER A 205 -7.79 -19.26 -16.15
CA SER A 205 -8.90 -19.79 -15.35
C SER A 205 -8.39 -21.01 -14.59
N PHE A 206 -8.61 -21.03 -13.28
CA PHE A 206 -8.24 -22.13 -12.41
C PHE A 206 -9.50 -22.93 -12.05
N HIS A 207 -9.48 -24.24 -12.27
CA HIS A 207 -10.60 -25.14 -11.98
C HIS A 207 -10.09 -26.31 -11.12
N ASP A 208 -9.63 -26.03 -9.93
CA ASP A 208 -9.37 -27.09 -8.95
C ASP A 208 -10.71 -27.53 -8.33
N SER A 209 -10.79 -28.79 -7.87
CA SER A 209 -12.00 -29.32 -7.22
C SER A 209 -12.41 -28.40 -6.07
N VAL A 210 -13.62 -27.86 -6.15
CA VAL A 210 -14.17 -26.90 -5.19
C VAL A 210 -14.35 -27.57 -3.83
N LYS A 211 -13.41 -27.35 -2.89
CA LYS A 211 -13.70 -27.44 -1.48
C LYS A 211 -14.11 -26.05 -1.02
N GLU A 212 -15.18 -25.91 -0.25
CA GLU A 212 -15.46 -24.63 0.43
C GLU A 212 -14.21 -24.21 1.21
N GLN A 213 -13.57 -23.15 0.75
CA GLN A 213 -12.42 -22.57 1.41
C GLN A 213 -12.80 -21.20 1.94
N VAL A 214 -12.39 -20.91 3.16
CA VAL A 214 -12.55 -19.57 3.74
C VAL A 214 -11.41 -18.71 3.25
N GLU A 215 -11.72 -17.62 2.56
CA GLU A 215 -10.73 -16.61 2.19
C GLU A 215 -10.12 -16.02 3.45
N GLN A 216 -8.82 -16.17 3.59
CA GLN A 216 -8.01 -15.56 4.63
C GLN A 216 -6.93 -14.72 3.96
N GLY A 217 -6.74 -13.52 4.42
CA GLY A 217 -5.72 -12.68 3.81
C GLY A 217 -5.82 -11.24 4.27
N SER A 218 -5.26 -10.34 3.49
CA SER A 218 -5.29 -8.91 3.73
C SER A 218 -4.76 -8.16 2.51
N ILE A 219 -5.14 -6.92 2.37
CA ILE A 219 -4.47 -5.98 1.45
C ILE A 219 -4.33 -4.62 2.10
N ILE A 220 -3.15 -4.03 1.97
CA ILE A 220 -2.96 -2.61 2.24
C ILE A 220 -2.83 -1.87 0.91
N ILE A 221 -3.66 -0.86 0.72
CA ILE A 221 -3.71 -0.01 -0.48
C ILE A 221 -3.28 1.40 -0.08
N ILE A 222 -2.18 1.88 -0.65
CA ILE A 222 -1.70 3.25 -0.45
C ILE A 222 -1.91 4.02 -1.75
N LEU A 223 -2.71 5.07 -1.70
CA LEU A 223 -2.96 5.98 -2.81
C LEU A 223 -2.28 7.32 -2.54
N ALA A 224 -1.48 7.78 -3.47
CA ALA A 224 -0.92 9.13 -3.50
C ALA A 224 -1.48 9.91 -4.70
N THR A 225 -1.64 11.22 -4.55
CA THR A 225 -2.00 12.09 -5.67
C THR A 225 -1.46 13.51 -5.45
N ASP A 226 -1.16 14.20 -6.53
CA ASP A 226 -0.87 15.64 -6.55
C ASP A 226 -2.12 16.49 -6.88
N ILE A 227 -3.29 15.87 -7.02
CA ILE A 227 -4.57 16.58 -7.13
C ILE A 227 -4.89 17.18 -5.76
N PRO A 228 -5.19 18.49 -5.67
CA PRO A 228 -5.64 19.10 -4.43
C PRO A 228 -7.01 18.54 -4.03
N MET A 229 -7.05 17.83 -2.91
CA MET A 229 -8.24 17.16 -2.39
C MET A 229 -8.36 17.36 -0.88
N SER A 230 -9.60 17.41 -0.38
CA SER A 230 -9.85 17.33 1.06
C SER A 230 -9.74 15.88 1.55
N ASP A 231 -9.58 15.70 2.86
CA ASP A 231 -9.62 14.41 3.56
C ASP A 231 -10.91 13.64 3.26
N ARG A 232 -12.06 14.33 3.29
CA ARG A 232 -13.36 13.76 2.93
C ARG A 232 -13.39 13.23 1.50
N GLN A 233 -12.78 13.94 0.54
CA GLN A 233 -12.69 13.50 -0.86
C GLN A 233 -11.77 12.28 -0.98
N LEU A 234 -10.60 12.29 -0.31
CA LEU A 234 -9.69 11.15 -0.26
C LEU A 234 -10.35 9.91 0.35
N LYS A 235 -11.13 10.07 1.43
CA LYS A 235 -11.94 9.00 2.01
C LYS A 235 -12.93 8.40 1.02
N ARG A 236 -13.57 9.25 0.20
CA ARG A 236 -14.48 8.79 -0.86
C ARG A 236 -13.75 7.97 -1.92
N VAL A 237 -12.49 8.31 -2.24
CA VAL A 237 -11.65 7.52 -3.15
C VAL A 237 -11.31 6.17 -2.51
N CYS A 238 -10.85 6.14 -1.26
CA CYS A 238 -10.57 4.90 -0.52
C CYS A 238 -11.76 3.93 -0.53
N LYS A 239 -12.97 4.42 -0.35
CA LYS A 239 -14.22 3.62 -0.39
C LYS A 239 -14.50 2.96 -1.74
N ARG A 240 -13.80 3.30 -2.83
CA ARG A 240 -13.96 2.69 -4.16
C ARG A 240 -12.95 1.58 -4.44
N MET A 241 -11.93 1.44 -3.61
CA MET A 241 -10.89 0.42 -3.82
C MET A 241 -11.42 -1.01 -3.86
N PRO A 242 -12.48 -1.41 -3.09
CA PRO A 242 -13.10 -2.73 -3.21
C PRO A 242 -13.52 -3.12 -4.63
N VAL A 243 -13.85 -2.14 -5.47
CA VAL A 243 -14.22 -2.39 -6.87
C VAL A 243 -13.07 -3.02 -7.65
N ALA A 244 -11.82 -2.63 -7.38
CA ALA A 244 -10.64 -3.21 -8.03
C ALA A 244 -10.43 -4.67 -7.59
N LEU A 245 -10.63 -4.97 -6.30
CA LEU A 245 -10.51 -6.32 -5.76
C LEU A 245 -11.57 -7.24 -6.36
N ALA A 246 -12.84 -6.78 -6.39
CA ALA A 246 -13.95 -7.53 -6.96
C ALA A 246 -13.77 -7.82 -8.46
N ARG A 247 -13.14 -6.90 -9.23
CA ARG A 247 -12.82 -7.12 -10.65
C ARG A 247 -11.78 -8.21 -10.88
N LEU A 248 -10.96 -8.49 -9.88
CA LEU A 248 -9.96 -9.57 -9.91
C LEU A 248 -10.48 -10.86 -9.27
N GLY A 249 -11.71 -10.86 -8.75
CA GLY A 249 -12.41 -12.03 -8.23
C GLY A 249 -12.50 -12.13 -6.71
N SER A 250 -11.89 -11.24 -5.94
CA SER A 250 -12.02 -11.28 -4.48
C SER A 250 -13.43 -10.93 -4.03
N HIS A 251 -13.94 -11.69 -3.05
CA HIS A 251 -15.21 -11.42 -2.36
C HIS A 251 -15.03 -10.78 -0.97
N LEU A 252 -13.79 -10.42 -0.60
CA LEU A 252 -13.46 -9.75 0.66
C LEU A 252 -13.89 -10.59 1.89
N GLY A 253 -13.32 -11.79 2.01
CA GLY A 253 -13.69 -12.78 3.04
C GLY A 253 -13.56 -12.22 4.46
N ASN A 254 -14.38 -12.77 5.38
CA ASN A 254 -14.48 -12.30 6.77
C ASN A 254 -13.13 -12.29 7.54
N GLY A 255 -12.19 -13.14 7.19
CA GLY A 255 -10.85 -13.21 7.80
C GLY A 255 -9.82 -12.24 7.21
N SER A 256 -10.22 -11.33 6.34
CA SER A 256 -9.34 -10.39 5.65
C SER A 256 -9.21 -9.05 6.41
N GLY A 257 -8.02 -8.44 6.37
CA GLY A 257 -7.74 -7.10 6.89
C GLY A 257 -7.44 -6.14 5.75
N ASP A 258 -8.48 -5.57 5.14
CA ASP A 258 -8.38 -4.77 3.93
C ASP A 258 -8.48 -3.29 4.27
N ILE A 259 -7.43 -2.53 4.03
CA ILE A 259 -7.35 -1.13 4.42
C ILE A 259 -6.81 -0.30 3.26
N ALA A 260 -7.49 0.81 2.98
CA ALA A 260 -7.06 1.82 2.03
C ALA A 260 -6.66 3.10 2.78
N ILE A 261 -5.49 3.64 2.44
CA ILE A 261 -4.96 4.91 2.92
C ILE A 261 -4.68 5.80 1.72
N ALA A 262 -5.10 7.05 1.77
CA ALA A 262 -4.87 8.00 0.69
C ALA A 262 -4.31 9.32 1.22
N PHE A 263 -3.40 9.94 0.46
CA PHE A 263 -2.89 11.28 0.76
C PHE A 263 -2.70 12.11 -0.51
N SER A 264 -2.79 13.44 -0.35
CA SER A 264 -2.50 14.40 -1.40
C SER A 264 -1.26 15.22 -1.06
N THR A 265 -0.34 15.35 -2.03
CA THR A 265 0.87 16.17 -1.89
C THR A 265 0.66 17.65 -2.22
N ALA A 266 -0.53 18.03 -2.69
CA ALA A 266 -0.84 19.37 -3.18
C ALA A 266 -0.92 20.42 -2.06
N ASN A 267 -1.69 20.12 -0.98
CA ASN A 267 -1.83 21.02 0.14
C ASN A 267 -0.82 20.67 1.25
N LYS A 268 -0.20 21.70 1.82
CA LYS A 268 0.64 21.60 3.01
C LYS A 268 -0.09 22.19 4.20
N ILE A 269 -0.16 21.46 5.29
CA ILE A 269 -0.82 21.87 6.53
C ILE A 269 0.26 22.16 7.56
N PRO A 270 0.49 23.43 7.92
CA PRO A 270 1.53 23.79 8.90
C PRO A 270 1.26 23.16 10.27
N HIS A 271 2.34 22.68 10.92
CA HIS A 271 2.26 22.19 12.30
C HIS A 271 1.98 23.34 13.28
N SER A 272 2.67 24.48 13.07
CA SER A 272 2.53 25.65 13.93
C SER A 272 1.44 26.58 13.41
N ALA A 273 0.66 27.16 14.32
CA ALA A 273 -0.38 28.14 14.00
C ALA A 273 0.20 29.56 14.01
N ASP A 274 0.86 29.97 12.93
CA ASP A 274 1.30 31.35 12.75
C ASP A 274 0.15 32.31 12.42
N CYS A 275 -0.99 31.75 12.01
CA CYS A 275 -2.24 32.47 11.74
C CYS A 275 -3.45 31.61 12.12
N SER A 276 -4.60 32.29 12.36
CA SER A 276 -5.84 31.62 12.78
C SER A 276 -6.52 30.81 11.67
N PHE A 277 -6.11 31.00 10.41
CA PHE A 277 -6.76 30.36 9.27
C PHE A 277 -5.73 29.81 8.29
N ILE A 278 -6.03 28.65 7.69
CA ILE A 278 -5.31 28.08 6.58
C ILE A 278 -6.23 28.01 5.35
N SER A 279 -5.66 28.22 4.16
CA SER A 279 -6.40 28.04 2.90
C SER A 279 -5.97 26.73 2.24
N GLN A 280 -6.94 25.97 1.76
CA GLN A 280 -6.70 24.75 0.98
C GLN A 280 -7.45 24.82 -0.34
N THR A 281 -6.79 24.42 -1.41
CA THR A 281 -7.46 24.14 -2.69
C THR A 281 -8.06 22.76 -2.63
N ILE A 282 -9.29 22.59 -3.10
CA ILE A 282 -9.95 21.29 -3.20
C ILE A 282 -10.55 21.09 -4.58
N LEU A 283 -10.58 19.84 -5.03
CA LEU A 283 -11.18 19.44 -6.29
C LEU A 283 -12.69 19.73 -6.28
N HIS A 284 -13.23 20.28 -7.37
CA HIS A 284 -14.67 20.43 -7.49
C HIS A 284 -15.35 19.04 -7.55
N GLU A 285 -16.40 18.83 -6.77
CA GLU A 285 -17.07 17.51 -6.61
C GLU A 285 -17.51 16.86 -7.93
N GLN A 286 -17.92 17.65 -8.92
CA GLN A 286 -18.31 17.12 -10.23
C GLN A 286 -17.14 16.51 -11.03
N GLN A 287 -15.88 16.75 -10.63
CA GLN A 287 -14.70 16.16 -11.27
C GLN A 287 -14.22 14.88 -10.57
N ILE A 288 -14.75 14.55 -9.39
CA ILE A 288 -14.23 13.47 -8.54
C ILE A 288 -14.33 12.09 -9.19
N ASP A 289 -15.30 11.86 -10.07
CA ASP A 289 -15.47 10.59 -10.79
C ASP A 289 -14.26 10.24 -11.67
N LYS A 290 -13.53 11.25 -12.15
CA LYS A 290 -12.27 11.04 -12.87
C LYS A 290 -11.24 10.37 -11.96
N VAL A 291 -11.13 10.84 -10.70
CA VAL A 291 -10.23 10.31 -9.70
C VAL A 291 -10.67 8.92 -9.23
N PHE A 292 -11.97 8.70 -9.02
CA PHE A 292 -12.50 7.37 -8.68
C PHE A 292 -12.10 6.32 -9.72
N ARG A 293 -12.34 6.61 -10.99
CA ARG A 293 -12.00 5.69 -12.09
C ARG A 293 -10.50 5.46 -12.20
N ALA A 294 -9.70 6.52 -12.13
CA ALA A 294 -8.24 6.43 -12.17
C ALA A 294 -7.68 5.58 -11.00
N GLY A 295 -8.18 5.82 -9.79
CA GLY A 295 -7.80 5.05 -8.60
C GLY A 295 -8.17 3.58 -8.72
N ILE A 296 -9.38 3.25 -9.17
CA ILE A 296 -9.81 1.85 -9.36
C ILE A 296 -8.92 1.15 -10.41
N GLU A 297 -8.69 1.77 -11.56
CA GLU A 297 -7.87 1.19 -12.63
C GLU A 297 -6.41 1.00 -12.20
N ALA A 298 -5.84 1.99 -11.49
CA ALA A 298 -4.49 1.87 -10.98
C ALA A 298 -4.38 0.82 -9.86
N CYS A 299 -5.42 0.68 -9.01
CA CYS A 299 -5.46 -0.36 -7.97
C CYS A 299 -5.53 -1.77 -8.57
N GLU A 300 -6.40 -1.98 -9.56
CA GLU A 300 -6.51 -3.24 -10.30
C GLU A 300 -5.16 -3.62 -10.92
N GLU A 301 -4.49 -2.68 -11.60
CA GLU A 301 -3.18 -2.91 -12.21
C GLU A 301 -2.07 -3.08 -11.16
N ALA A 302 -2.10 -2.36 -10.04
CA ALA A 302 -1.13 -2.52 -8.96
C ALA A 302 -1.19 -3.93 -8.35
N ILE A 303 -2.40 -4.46 -8.10
CA ILE A 303 -2.57 -5.85 -7.64
C ILE A 303 -2.01 -6.81 -8.69
N GLN A 304 -2.36 -6.62 -9.96
CA GLN A 304 -1.86 -7.45 -11.06
C GLN A 304 -0.33 -7.40 -11.16
N SER A 305 0.27 -6.21 -11.03
CA SER A 305 1.73 -6.04 -11.09
C SER A 305 2.46 -6.75 -9.95
N SER A 306 1.82 -6.88 -8.78
CA SER A 306 2.39 -7.65 -7.66
C SER A 306 2.51 -9.14 -7.99
N LEU A 307 1.57 -9.70 -8.76
CA LEU A 307 1.58 -11.08 -9.22
C LEU A 307 2.56 -11.28 -10.39
N ASP A 308 2.54 -10.34 -11.35
CA ASP A 308 3.36 -10.44 -12.57
C ASP A 308 4.87 -10.28 -12.25
N ALA A 309 5.22 -9.46 -11.24
CA ALA A 309 6.60 -9.23 -10.83
C ALA A 309 7.13 -10.24 -9.80
N ALA A 310 6.26 -11.01 -9.16
CA ALA A 310 6.68 -11.96 -8.13
C ALA A 310 7.41 -13.17 -8.73
N GLU A 311 8.44 -13.60 -8.04
CA GLU A 311 9.12 -14.88 -8.26
C GLU A 311 8.59 -15.96 -7.31
N THR A 312 8.78 -17.24 -7.65
CA THR A 312 8.44 -18.36 -6.77
C THR A 312 9.29 -18.29 -5.51
N VAL A 313 8.64 -18.44 -4.35
CA VAL A 313 9.31 -18.42 -3.04
C VAL A 313 9.00 -19.70 -2.28
N VAL A 314 10.06 -20.33 -1.77
CA VAL A 314 10.01 -21.40 -0.79
C VAL A 314 10.39 -20.80 0.56
N GLY A 315 9.58 -21.04 1.57
CA GLY A 315 9.76 -20.50 2.91
C GLY A 315 9.71 -21.59 3.98
N ARG A 316 9.17 -21.23 5.16
CA ARG A 316 9.18 -22.09 6.33
C ARG A 316 8.62 -23.48 6.03
N GLU A 317 9.27 -24.51 6.58
CA GLU A 317 8.85 -25.92 6.49
C GLU A 317 8.67 -26.40 5.03
N GLY A 318 9.32 -25.73 4.06
CA GLY A 318 9.21 -26.06 2.64
C GLY A 318 7.90 -25.57 1.98
N HIS A 319 7.09 -24.77 2.66
CA HIS A 319 5.91 -24.13 2.06
C HIS A 319 6.32 -23.30 0.84
N CYS A 320 5.60 -23.46 -0.24
CA CYS A 320 5.90 -22.82 -1.51
C CYS A 320 4.72 -22.03 -2.04
N ARG A 321 4.99 -20.82 -2.52
CA ARG A 321 4.07 -20.06 -3.38
C ARG A 321 4.72 -19.84 -4.74
N TYR A 322 4.12 -20.44 -5.75
CA TYR A 322 4.58 -20.27 -7.12
C TYR A 322 4.22 -18.89 -7.64
N SER A 323 5.10 -18.31 -8.46
CA SER A 323 4.75 -17.13 -9.24
C SER A 323 3.54 -17.39 -10.15
N LEU A 324 2.84 -16.35 -10.59
CA LEU A 324 1.77 -16.48 -11.57
C LEU A 324 2.29 -17.18 -12.84
N LYS A 325 3.48 -16.80 -13.31
CA LYS A 325 4.14 -17.41 -14.48
C LYS A 325 4.35 -18.91 -14.30
N ASP A 326 4.90 -19.34 -13.17
CA ASP A 326 5.18 -20.74 -12.90
C ASP A 326 3.90 -21.56 -12.69
N THR A 327 2.88 -20.93 -12.08
CA THR A 327 1.56 -21.53 -11.89
C THR A 327 0.90 -21.82 -13.24
N VAL A 328 0.88 -20.84 -14.15
CA VAL A 328 0.33 -21.01 -15.51
C VAL A 328 1.14 -22.03 -16.32
N ALA A 329 2.48 -22.06 -16.17
CA ALA A 329 3.32 -23.02 -16.85
C ALA A 329 3.06 -24.48 -16.41
N LYS A 330 2.74 -24.68 -15.12
CA LYS A 330 2.38 -26.01 -14.58
C LYS A 330 1.03 -26.49 -15.12
N MET A 331 0.04 -25.61 -15.22
CA MET A 331 -1.29 -25.95 -15.77
C MET A 331 -1.24 -26.43 -17.22
N LYS A 332 -0.34 -25.88 -18.02
CA LYS A 332 -0.20 -26.27 -19.45
C LYS A 332 0.50 -27.62 -19.65
N LYS A 333 1.10 -28.19 -18.61
CA LYS A 333 1.83 -29.46 -18.64
C LYS A 333 1.05 -30.64 -18.05
N GLY A 334 -0.01 -30.39 -17.31
CA GLY A 334 -0.96 -31.39 -16.78
C GLY A 334 -2.20 -31.47 -17.66
#